data_663ec35ad8b47a32b056075195d97855
#
_entry.id   663ec35ad8b47a32b056075195d97855
#
_cell.length_a   1.000
_cell.length_b   1.000
_cell.length_c   1.000
_cell.angle_alpha   90.00
_cell.angle_beta   90.00
_cell.angle_gamma   90.00
#
_symmetry.space_group_name_H-M   'P 1'
#
loop_
_entity.id
_entity.type
_entity.pdbx_description
1 polymer ?
#
loop_
_entity_poly.entity_id
_entity_poly.type
_entity_poly.pdbx_seq_one_letter_code
_entity_poly.pdbx_strand_id
1 'polypeptide(L)'
;NNVIQDYLDLIEFANGDPESSSWAAVRRDMGHPEPFGLDMIGVGNENFGADYVAKFDMISEAIHERYPDMLCVMSAGLFPFQPTMKRSWDHARALAATDSGAHDSATGDAIIVDEHSYHSPEWFAYQASRFDAYPRCGAGVYFGEYSANGYFAGQPQTEQGANTWKSALGEAAFLT
;
A
#
# COMPACT_ATOMS: atom_id res chain seq x y z
N ASN A 1 14.03 19.06 4.67
CA ASN A 1 13.96 17.60 4.80
C ASN A 1 13.93 17.00 3.41
N ASN A 2 14.77 16.04 3.19
CA ASN A 2 14.78 15.27 1.94
C ASN A 2 13.95 14.00 2.19
N VAL A 3 12.70 14.01 1.78
CA VAL A 3 11.75 12.90 1.97
C VAL A 3 12.30 11.58 1.41
N ILE A 4 13.00 11.61 0.28
CA ILE A 4 13.64 10.41 -0.29
C ILE A 4 14.64 9.82 0.71
N GLN A 5 15.46 10.67 1.32
CA GLN A 5 16.43 10.20 2.32
C GLN A 5 15.74 9.58 3.54
N ASP A 6 14.60 10.13 3.97
CA ASP A 6 13.83 9.59 5.09
C ASP A 6 13.35 8.15 4.79
N TYR A 7 12.92 7.86 3.53
CA TYR A 7 12.58 6.49 3.09
C TYR A 7 13.80 5.56 3.09
N LEU A 8 14.93 6.02 2.56
CA LEU A 8 16.15 5.21 2.53
C LEU A 8 16.67 4.92 3.94
N ASP A 9 16.62 5.89 4.83
CA ASP A 9 17.01 5.75 6.24
C ASP A 9 16.09 4.75 6.98
N LEU A 10 14.79 4.76 6.68
CA LEU A 10 13.85 3.80 7.24
C LEU A 10 14.16 2.36 6.80
N ILE A 11 14.45 2.15 5.52
CA ILE A 11 14.83 0.82 5.02
C ILE A 11 16.17 0.39 5.64
N GLU A 12 17.13 1.30 5.73
CA GLU A 12 18.42 1.07 6.38
C GLU A 12 18.24 0.69 7.86
N PHE A 13 17.39 1.40 8.58
CA PHE A 13 17.02 1.05 9.96
C PHE A 13 16.42 -0.35 10.05
N ALA A 14 15.49 -0.69 9.16
CA ALA A 14 14.79 -1.96 9.20
C ALA A 14 15.68 -3.15 8.81
N ASN A 15 16.50 -3.00 7.77
CA ASN A 15 17.17 -4.13 7.13
C ASN A 15 18.71 -4.05 7.15
N GLY A 16 19.29 -2.90 7.47
CA GLY A 16 20.73 -2.68 7.41
C GLY A 16 21.53 -3.55 8.40
N ASP A 17 22.79 -3.71 8.10
CA ASP A 17 23.77 -4.35 8.99
C ASP A 17 24.27 -3.34 10.05
N PRO A 18 24.10 -3.62 11.35
CA PRO A 18 24.48 -2.70 12.44
C PRO A 18 25.99 -2.43 12.54
N GLU A 19 26.82 -3.24 11.90
CA GLU A 19 28.28 -3.02 11.88
C GLU A 19 28.71 -2.01 10.81
N SER A 20 27.87 -1.77 9.80
CA SER A 20 28.15 -0.87 8.68
C SER A 20 27.17 0.31 8.54
N SER A 21 26.01 0.24 9.18
CA SER A 21 24.95 1.23 9.10
C SER A 21 24.66 1.90 10.43
N SER A 22 24.66 3.24 10.45
CA SER A 22 24.30 4.01 11.64
C SER A 22 22.85 3.81 12.07
N TRP A 23 21.91 3.68 11.13
CA TRP A 23 20.51 3.44 11.44
C TRP A 23 20.25 2.02 11.94
N ALA A 24 20.89 1.02 11.36
CA ALA A 24 20.84 -0.34 11.87
C ALA A 24 21.52 -0.48 13.26
N ALA A 25 22.57 0.30 13.53
CA ALA A 25 23.16 0.38 14.86
C ALA A 25 22.16 0.92 15.90
N VAL A 26 21.34 1.92 15.54
CA VAL A 26 20.24 2.40 16.40
C VAL A 26 19.24 1.28 16.68
N ARG A 27 18.83 0.51 15.66
CA ARG A 27 17.94 -0.65 15.84
C ARG A 27 18.53 -1.67 16.83
N ARG A 28 19.81 -2.02 16.66
CA ARG A 28 20.54 -2.91 17.59
C ARG A 28 20.50 -2.39 19.01
N ASP A 29 20.80 -1.10 19.19
CA ASP A 29 20.85 -0.46 20.52
C ASP A 29 19.47 -0.36 21.18
N MET A 30 18.39 -0.41 20.38
CA MET A 30 17.03 -0.58 20.84
C MET A 30 16.66 -2.02 21.22
N GLY A 31 17.58 -2.98 21.08
CA GLY A 31 17.40 -4.38 21.46
C GLY A 31 17.05 -5.31 20.31
N HIS A 32 17.13 -4.85 19.06
CA HIS A 32 16.82 -5.64 17.86
C HIS A 32 18.04 -5.71 16.92
N PRO A 33 19.04 -6.56 17.21
CA PRO A 33 20.25 -6.66 16.37
C PRO A 33 19.96 -7.23 14.97
N GLU A 34 18.99 -8.15 14.86
CA GLU A 34 18.64 -8.79 13.60
C GLU A 34 17.75 -7.88 12.73
N PRO A 35 17.87 -7.94 11.38
CA PRO A 35 16.99 -7.25 10.46
C PRO A 35 15.51 -7.64 10.67
N PHE A 36 14.61 -6.70 10.42
CA PHE A 36 13.17 -7.00 10.43
C PHE A 36 12.69 -7.72 9.17
N GLY A 37 13.48 -7.71 8.08
CA GLY A 37 13.11 -8.32 6.82
C GLY A 37 11.99 -7.53 6.11
N LEU A 38 12.07 -6.20 6.14
CA LEU A 38 11.14 -5.34 5.41
C LEU A 38 11.31 -5.57 3.91
N ASP A 39 10.27 -6.06 3.25
CA ASP A 39 10.22 -6.36 1.83
C ASP A 39 9.29 -5.43 1.04
N MET A 40 8.46 -4.66 1.73
CA MET A 40 7.55 -3.72 1.10
C MET A 40 7.44 -2.41 1.88
N ILE A 41 7.23 -1.29 1.16
CA ILE A 41 7.13 0.03 1.77
C ILE A 41 6.04 0.87 1.10
N GLY A 42 5.16 1.46 1.92
CA GLY A 42 4.13 2.39 1.44
C GLY A 42 4.71 3.76 1.09
N VAL A 43 4.47 4.23 -0.14
CA VAL A 43 4.88 5.56 -0.59
C VAL A 43 3.68 6.50 -0.53
N GLY A 44 3.53 7.17 0.59
CA GLY A 44 2.39 8.02 0.92
C GLY A 44 1.21 7.26 1.52
N ASN A 45 0.18 7.99 1.93
CA ASN A 45 -1.08 7.48 2.47
C ASN A 45 -2.23 8.35 1.98
N GLU A 46 -3.23 7.75 1.35
CA GLU A 46 -4.40 8.44 0.76
C GLU A 46 -4.05 9.56 -0.23
N ASN A 47 -2.82 9.59 -0.70
CA ASN A 47 -2.38 10.53 -1.71
C ASN A 47 -2.93 10.16 -3.09
N PHE A 48 -3.12 11.17 -3.93
CA PHE A 48 -3.67 11.00 -5.27
C PHE A 48 -3.30 12.15 -6.22
N GLY A 49 -3.60 11.96 -7.49
CA GLY A 49 -3.41 12.99 -8.51
C GLY A 49 -2.06 12.94 -9.21
N ALA A 50 -1.87 13.84 -10.19
CA ALA A 50 -0.67 13.84 -11.02
C ALA A 50 0.61 14.17 -10.24
N ASP A 51 0.51 15.11 -9.29
CA ASP A 51 1.64 15.51 -8.46
C ASP A 51 2.10 14.38 -7.53
N TYR A 52 1.14 13.57 -7.06
CA TYR A 52 1.47 12.40 -6.26
C TYR A 52 2.18 11.34 -7.11
N VAL A 53 1.65 11.03 -8.29
CA VAL A 53 2.27 10.06 -9.21
C VAL A 53 3.72 10.45 -9.50
N ALA A 54 3.98 11.71 -9.84
CA ALA A 54 5.34 12.19 -10.10
C ALA A 54 6.28 12.05 -8.88
N LYS A 55 5.76 12.28 -7.67
CA LYS A 55 6.52 12.08 -6.42
C LYS A 55 6.75 10.60 -6.12
N PHE A 56 5.74 9.77 -6.38
CA PHE A 56 5.87 8.33 -6.26
C PHE A 56 7.02 7.81 -7.12
N ASP A 57 7.06 8.19 -8.41
CA ASP A 57 8.13 7.79 -9.32
C ASP A 57 9.52 8.17 -8.80
N MET A 58 9.67 9.43 -8.37
CA MET A 58 10.95 9.90 -7.83
C MET A 58 11.41 9.12 -6.58
N ILE A 59 10.47 8.75 -5.71
CA ILE A 59 10.77 8.04 -4.46
C ILE A 59 11.04 6.57 -4.75
N SER A 60 10.19 5.92 -5.54
CA SER A 60 10.34 4.50 -5.89
C SER A 60 11.60 4.23 -6.72
N GLU A 61 11.94 5.12 -7.67
CA GLU A 61 13.19 5.05 -8.42
C GLU A 61 14.40 5.09 -7.48
N ALA A 62 14.44 6.06 -6.56
CA ALA A 62 15.53 6.16 -5.59
C ALA A 62 15.61 4.97 -4.62
N ILE A 63 14.48 4.37 -4.26
CA ILE A 63 14.44 3.14 -3.47
C ILE A 63 15.01 1.98 -4.28
N HIS A 64 14.56 1.78 -5.52
CA HIS A 64 14.98 0.66 -6.37
C HIS A 64 16.45 0.77 -6.82
N GLU A 65 17.00 1.96 -6.96
CA GLU A 65 18.45 2.14 -7.19
C GLU A 65 19.31 1.51 -6.08
N ARG A 66 18.83 1.49 -4.85
CA ARG A 66 19.57 0.99 -3.68
C ARG A 66 19.06 -0.36 -3.17
N TYR A 67 17.78 -0.61 -3.31
CA TYR A 67 17.06 -1.80 -2.86
C TYR A 67 16.15 -2.33 -3.96
N PRO A 68 16.71 -2.98 -4.99
CA PRO A 68 15.98 -3.36 -6.20
C PRO A 68 14.81 -4.32 -5.97
N ASP A 69 14.86 -5.11 -4.90
CA ASP A 69 13.82 -6.08 -4.56
C ASP A 69 12.73 -5.51 -3.63
N MET A 70 12.81 -4.22 -3.25
CA MET A 70 11.82 -3.59 -2.38
C MET A 70 10.52 -3.33 -3.14
N LEU A 71 9.40 -3.87 -2.68
CA LEU A 71 8.08 -3.59 -3.24
C LEU A 71 7.60 -2.21 -2.80
N CYS A 72 7.28 -1.34 -3.76
CA CYS A 72 6.70 -0.04 -3.46
C CYS A 72 5.17 -0.10 -3.56
N VAL A 73 4.49 0.30 -2.46
CA VAL A 73 3.04 0.35 -2.39
C VAL A 73 2.57 1.76 -2.74
N MET A 74 1.78 1.87 -3.81
CA MET A 74 1.26 3.13 -4.33
C MET A 74 -0.14 3.41 -3.79
N SER A 75 -0.36 4.58 -3.18
CA SER A 75 -1.68 4.99 -2.73
C SER A 75 -2.65 5.23 -3.91
N ALA A 76 -3.89 4.76 -3.77
CA ALA A 76 -4.97 5.01 -4.72
C ALA A 76 -5.97 6.09 -4.25
N GLY A 77 -5.66 6.79 -3.16
CA GLY A 77 -6.54 7.81 -2.58
C GLY A 77 -7.58 7.23 -1.62
N LEU A 78 -8.63 8.00 -1.37
CA LEU A 78 -9.61 7.74 -0.29
C LEU A 78 -10.78 6.84 -0.68
N PHE A 79 -11.13 6.79 -1.96
CA PHE A 79 -12.40 6.20 -2.38
C PHE A 79 -12.28 5.36 -3.64
N PRO A 80 -12.89 4.16 -3.64
CA PRO A 80 -13.00 3.35 -4.84
C PRO A 80 -13.86 4.07 -5.91
N PHE A 81 -13.54 3.79 -7.19
CA PHE A 81 -14.27 4.29 -8.37
C PHE A 81 -14.10 5.78 -8.71
N GLN A 82 -13.19 6.49 -8.06
CA GLN A 82 -12.91 7.88 -8.44
C GLN A 82 -11.86 7.98 -9.57
N PRO A 83 -11.85 9.08 -10.33
CA PRO A 83 -10.82 9.31 -11.37
C PRO A 83 -9.39 9.29 -10.82
N THR A 84 -9.22 9.64 -9.56
CA THR A 84 -7.94 9.63 -8.84
C THR A 84 -7.40 8.22 -8.64
N MET A 85 -8.25 7.29 -8.23
CA MET A 85 -7.93 5.87 -8.12
C MET A 85 -7.56 5.27 -9.47
N LYS A 86 -8.36 5.57 -10.50
CA LYS A 86 -8.05 5.11 -11.86
C LYS A 86 -6.67 5.55 -12.32
N ARG A 87 -6.25 6.76 -12.01
CA ARG A 87 -4.91 7.28 -12.37
C ARG A 87 -3.80 6.47 -11.73
N SER A 88 -3.89 6.19 -10.43
CA SER A 88 -2.90 5.36 -9.74
C SER A 88 -2.83 3.95 -10.34
N TRP A 89 -3.99 3.33 -10.62
CA TRP A 89 -4.05 2.03 -11.28
C TRP A 89 -3.49 2.04 -12.70
N ASP A 90 -3.83 3.04 -13.51
CA ASP A 90 -3.31 3.15 -14.87
C ASP A 90 -1.78 3.30 -14.87
N HIS A 91 -1.26 4.08 -13.92
CA HIS A 91 0.17 4.28 -13.76
C HIS A 91 0.88 2.99 -13.29
N ALA A 92 0.36 2.33 -12.24
CA ALA A 92 0.90 1.08 -11.74
C ALA A 92 0.94 -0.02 -12.82
N ARG A 93 -0.12 -0.12 -13.64
CA ARG A 93 -0.16 -1.06 -14.77
C ARG A 93 0.86 -0.72 -15.84
N ALA A 94 1.10 0.57 -16.11
CA ALA A 94 2.12 1.00 -17.07
C ALA A 94 3.52 0.64 -16.58
N LEU A 95 3.82 0.85 -15.30
CA LEU A 95 5.09 0.44 -14.68
C LEU A 95 5.28 -1.08 -14.75
N ALA A 96 4.29 -1.86 -14.33
CA ALA A 96 4.34 -3.32 -14.38
C ALA A 96 4.52 -3.87 -15.81
N ALA A 97 4.01 -3.17 -16.83
CA ALA A 97 4.18 -3.57 -18.22
C ALA A 97 5.61 -3.33 -18.77
N THR A 98 6.35 -2.39 -18.18
CA THR A 98 7.73 -2.08 -18.58
C THR A 98 8.75 -2.99 -17.91
N ASP A 99 8.41 -3.58 -16.78
CA ASP A 99 9.30 -4.41 -15.96
C ASP A 99 9.32 -5.90 -16.38
N SER A 100 8.94 -6.22 -17.59
CA SER A 100 8.74 -7.57 -18.13
C SER A 100 10.01 -8.43 -18.19
N GLY A 101 11.06 -8.17 -17.43
CA GLY A 101 12.35 -8.89 -17.56
C GLY A 101 13.13 -9.21 -16.30
N ALA A 102 12.81 -8.73 -15.13
CA ALA A 102 13.72 -8.77 -13.98
C ALA A 102 13.21 -9.51 -12.72
N HIS A 103 11.92 -9.66 -12.53
CA HIS A 103 11.41 -10.32 -11.33
C HIS A 103 10.79 -11.68 -11.61
N ASP A 104 11.59 -12.73 -11.39
CA ASP A 104 11.13 -14.11 -11.20
C ASP A 104 10.64 -14.29 -9.75
N SER A 105 9.86 -13.32 -9.25
CA SER A 105 9.22 -13.48 -7.97
C SER A 105 7.92 -14.26 -8.15
N ALA A 106 7.64 -15.20 -7.28
CA ALA A 106 6.41 -16.00 -7.29
C ALA A 106 5.13 -15.12 -7.21
N THR A 107 5.27 -13.82 -7.02
CA THR A 107 4.21 -12.82 -7.01
C THR A 107 4.16 -11.96 -8.27
N GLY A 108 5.24 -11.89 -9.07
CA GLY A 108 5.28 -11.17 -10.36
C GLY A 108 4.99 -9.66 -10.32
N ASP A 109 4.83 -9.07 -9.14
CA ASP A 109 4.32 -7.72 -8.96
C ASP A 109 5.44 -6.79 -8.49
N ALA A 110 5.97 -5.97 -9.39
CA ALA A 110 6.95 -4.94 -9.05
C ALA A 110 6.31 -3.76 -8.28
N ILE A 111 4.99 -3.64 -8.32
CA ILE A 111 4.22 -2.54 -7.71
C ILE A 111 2.88 -3.03 -7.18
N ILE A 112 2.50 -2.51 -6.02
CA ILE A 112 1.23 -2.79 -5.35
C ILE A 112 0.43 -1.48 -5.26
N VAL A 113 -0.88 -1.55 -5.48
CA VAL A 113 -1.79 -0.42 -5.31
C VAL A 113 -2.58 -0.60 -4.02
N ASP A 114 -2.49 0.40 -3.15
CA ASP A 114 -3.20 0.43 -1.88
C ASP A 114 -4.56 1.11 -2.05
N GLU A 115 -5.62 0.33 -1.89
CA GLU A 115 -7.00 0.81 -1.92
C GLU A 115 -7.56 0.95 -0.51
N HIS A 116 -8.29 2.03 -0.28
CA HIS A 116 -9.01 2.28 0.97
C HIS A 116 -10.52 2.31 0.76
N SER A 117 -11.29 1.94 1.78
CA SER A 117 -12.75 1.97 1.68
C SER A 117 -13.43 2.08 3.04
N TYR A 118 -14.27 3.09 3.18
CA TYR A 118 -15.10 3.31 4.36
C TYR A 118 -16.54 3.42 3.92
N HIS A 119 -17.33 2.35 4.10
CA HIS A 119 -18.71 2.26 3.61
C HIS A 119 -19.63 1.56 4.60
N SER A 120 -20.90 1.42 4.22
CA SER A 120 -21.85 0.63 5.02
C SER A 120 -21.56 -0.87 4.92
N PRO A 121 -22.01 -1.66 5.91
CA PRO A 121 -21.90 -3.12 5.84
C PRO A 121 -22.53 -3.74 4.58
N GLU A 122 -23.62 -3.17 4.11
CA GLU A 122 -24.30 -3.62 2.89
C GLU A 122 -23.45 -3.39 1.65
N TRP A 123 -22.73 -2.25 1.59
CA TRP A 123 -21.81 -1.99 0.48
C TRP A 123 -20.70 -3.03 0.44
N PHE A 124 -20.07 -3.34 1.59
CA PHE A 124 -19.04 -4.37 1.66
C PHE A 124 -19.56 -5.74 1.21
N ALA A 125 -20.71 -6.17 1.73
CA ALA A 125 -21.32 -7.43 1.32
C ALA A 125 -21.67 -7.46 -0.19
N TYR A 126 -22.13 -6.34 -0.76
CA TYR A 126 -22.44 -6.22 -2.19
C TYR A 126 -21.16 -6.27 -3.05
N GLN A 127 -20.04 -5.85 -2.54
CA GLN A 127 -18.74 -5.84 -3.22
C GLN A 127 -17.91 -7.12 -2.98
N ALA A 128 -18.48 -8.18 -2.43
CA ALA A 128 -17.78 -9.42 -2.08
C ALA A 128 -16.99 -10.03 -3.26
N SER A 129 -17.46 -9.86 -4.51
CA SER A 129 -16.77 -10.35 -5.71
C SER A 129 -15.91 -9.28 -6.42
N ARG A 130 -15.65 -8.14 -5.77
CA ARG A 130 -14.95 -7.01 -6.40
C ARG A 130 -13.60 -7.40 -7.00
N PHE A 131 -12.81 -8.16 -6.27
CA PHE A 131 -11.46 -8.53 -6.67
C PHE A 131 -11.40 -9.68 -7.67
N ASP A 132 -12.52 -10.36 -7.94
CA ASP A 132 -12.57 -11.43 -8.94
C ASP A 132 -12.24 -10.93 -10.35
N ALA A 133 -12.60 -9.69 -10.64
CA ALA A 133 -12.33 -9.03 -11.92
C ALA A 133 -10.92 -8.43 -12.04
N TYR A 134 -10.12 -8.45 -10.97
CA TYR A 134 -8.78 -7.88 -11.01
C TYR A 134 -7.83 -8.84 -11.76
N PRO A 135 -6.90 -8.31 -12.57
CA PRO A 135 -5.88 -9.13 -13.22
C PRO A 135 -5.08 -9.93 -12.20
N ARG A 136 -4.72 -11.15 -12.56
CA ARG A 136 -3.88 -12.03 -11.72
C ARG A 136 -2.39 -11.91 -12.06
N CYS A 137 -2.01 -10.89 -12.80
CA CYS A 137 -0.63 -10.56 -13.18
C CYS A 137 -0.48 -9.04 -13.34
N GLY A 138 0.72 -8.53 -13.20
CA GLY A 138 1.03 -7.11 -13.28
C GLY A 138 0.98 -6.44 -11.90
N ALA A 139 0.34 -5.27 -11.78
CA ALA A 139 0.24 -4.58 -10.50
C ALA A 139 -0.68 -5.33 -9.52
N GLY A 140 -0.16 -5.59 -8.32
CA GLY A 140 -0.90 -6.20 -7.23
C GLY A 140 -1.87 -5.24 -6.54
N VAL A 141 -2.76 -5.76 -5.70
CA VAL A 141 -3.65 -4.97 -4.85
C VAL A 141 -3.40 -5.26 -3.38
N TYR A 142 -3.30 -4.20 -2.61
CA TYR A 142 -3.34 -4.21 -1.16
C TYR A 142 -4.58 -3.45 -0.70
N PHE A 143 -5.33 -3.97 0.23
CA PHE A 143 -6.49 -3.29 0.80
C PHE A 143 -6.13 -2.88 2.23
N GLY A 144 -5.39 -1.77 2.33
CA GLY A 144 -4.68 -1.37 3.53
C GLY A 144 -5.57 -0.78 4.62
N GLU A 145 -6.66 -0.10 4.20
CA GLU A 145 -7.51 0.58 5.15
C GLU A 145 -8.99 0.43 4.80
N TYR A 146 -9.79 -0.09 5.72
CA TYR A 146 -11.22 -0.27 5.49
C TYR A 146 -12.01 -0.30 6.80
N SER A 147 -13.28 0.08 6.70
CA SER A 147 -14.24 -0.15 7.79
C SER A 147 -15.68 -0.14 7.29
N ALA A 148 -16.44 -1.16 7.69
CA ALA A 148 -17.87 -1.29 7.42
C ALA A 148 -18.72 -0.56 8.47
N ASN A 149 -18.29 0.59 8.94
CA ASN A 149 -18.97 1.36 9.98
C ASN A 149 -19.91 2.44 9.44
N GLY A 150 -20.09 2.54 8.11
CA GLY A 150 -20.86 3.60 7.48
C GLY A 150 -20.23 4.99 7.62
N TYR A 151 -19.01 5.03 8.18
CA TYR A 151 -18.34 6.28 8.46
C TYR A 151 -17.66 6.82 7.21
N PHE A 152 -18.07 8.01 6.84
CA PHE A 152 -17.38 8.81 5.85
C PHE A 152 -16.52 9.83 6.60
N ALA A 153 -15.29 10.09 6.17
CA ALA A 153 -14.38 10.99 6.86
C ALA A 153 -15.10 12.29 7.30
N GLY A 154 -15.15 12.56 8.61
CA GLY A 154 -15.83 13.71 9.19
C GLY A 154 -17.32 13.56 9.48
N GLN A 155 -17.94 12.43 9.15
CA GLN A 155 -19.32 12.15 9.54
C GLN A 155 -19.36 11.44 10.90
N PRO A 156 -20.32 11.74 11.78
CA PRO A 156 -20.46 11.00 13.02
C PRO A 156 -20.84 9.54 12.73
N GLN A 157 -20.23 8.61 13.44
CA GLN A 157 -20.68 7.22 13.41
C GLN A 157 -22.16 7.15 13.74
N THR A 158 -22.96 6.55 12.87
CA THR A 158 -24.33 6.20 13.18
C THR A 158 -24.34 4.93 14.03
N GLU A 159 -25.37 4.74 14.86
CA GLU A 159 -25.55 3.49 15.64
C GLU A 159 -25.56 2.26 14.72
N GLN A 160 -25.90 2.42 13.45
CA GLN A 160 -25.91 1.36 12.43
C GLN A 160 -24.52 1.02 11.88
N GLY A 161 -23.54 1.87 12.09
CA GLY A 161 -22.16 1.68 11.59
C GLY A 161 -21.13 1.34 12.66
N ALA A 162 -21.50 1.38 13.96
CA ALA A 162 -20.58 1.02 15.03
C ALA A 162 -20.33 -0.50 15.05
N ASN A 163 -19.19 -0.93 15.57
CA ASN A 163 -18.74 -2.31 15.78
C ASN A 163 -19.88 -3.32 16.07
N THR A 164 -20.64 -3.67 15.04
CA THR A 164 -21.80 -4.54 15.10
C THR A 164 -21.51 -5.85 14.38
N TRP A 165 -22.32 -6.89 14.66
CA TRP A 165 -22.29 -8.13 13.91
C TRP A 165 -22.51 -7.90 12.40
N LYS A 166 -23.32 -6.92 12.07
CA LYS A 166 -23.60 -6.55 10.67
C LYS A 166 -22.35 -6.00 9.98
N SER A 167 -21.57 -5.13 10.65
CA SER A 167 -20.30 -4.62 10.14
C SER A 167 -19.29 -5.76 9.95
N ALA A 168 -19.11 -6.60 10.97
CA ALA A 168 -18.19 -7.72 10.89
C ALA A 168 -18.55 -8.72 9.77
N LEU A 169 -19.84 -9.01 9.58
CA LEU A 169 -20.30 -9.91 8.50
C LEU A 169 -20.12 -9.26 7.11
N GLY A 170 -20.34 -7.96 6.98
CA GLY A 170 -20.10 -7.23 5.74
C GLY A 170 -18.64 -7.27 5.32
N GLU A 171 -17.74 -6.98 6.25
CA GLU A 171 -16.27 -7.04 6.02
C GLU A 171 -15.83 -8.48 5.74
N ALA A 172 -16.31 -9.47 6.49
CA ALA A 172 -15.98 -10.86 6.26
C ALA A 172 -16.41 -11.33 4.85
N ALA A 173 -17.61 -10.96 4.41
CA ALA A 173 -18.08 -11.29 3.06
C ALA A 173 -17.25 -10.62 1.94
N PHE A 174 -16.68 -9.45 2.22
CA PHE A 174 -15.83 -8.74 1.25
C PHE A 174 -14.43 -9.33 1.16
N LEU A 175 -13.89 -9.87 2.26
CA LEU A 175 -12.52 -10.38 2.36
C LEU A 175 -12.40 -11.89 2.02
N THR A 176 -13.52 -12.57 1.78
CA THR A 176 -13.54 -14.01 1.44
C THR A 176 -13.75 -14.26 -0.03
#